data_f6832f75421cbad4d5baead489161855
#
_entry.id   f6832f75421cbad4d5baead489161855
#
_cell.length_a   1.000
_cell.length_b   1.000
_cell.length_c   1.000
_cell.angle_alpha   90.00
_cell.angle_beta   90.00
_cell.angle_gamma   90.00
#
_symmetry.space_group_name_H-M   'P 1'
#
loop_
_entity.id
_entity.type
_entity.pdbx_description
1 polymer ?
#
loop_
_entity_poly.entity_id
_entity_poly.type
_entity_poly.pdbx_seq_one_letter_code
_entity_poly.pdbx_strand_id
1 'polypeptide(L)'
;MDEFTLRHEKLEEKTKALTAGWAPTANSSLYNAMIHPIINYTIAGVVWYQGEANNERHQDYGVMFDAMIRGWRNAFHHYLPFYFVQITPWSGYADKNAAYLREQQADVAATLRNTGMVVAGDLVNDLTDIHPSLKRQVGERLANMALKNSYHKEDKIGRASCRERVSSPV
;
A
#
# COMPACT_ATOMS: atom_id res chain seq x y z
N MET A 1 -0.05 -5.91 49.36
CA MET A 1 -0.03 -5.87 47.88
C MET A 1 0.69 -7.14 47.44
N ASP A 2 0.04 -8.01 46.70
CA ASP A 2 0.62 -9.28 46.32
C ASP A 2 1.66 -9.11 45.17
N GLU A 3 2.50 -10.09 45.00
CA GLU A 3 3.58 -10.08 43.99
C GLU A 3 3.06 -9.95 42.56
N PHE A 4 1.84 -10.41 42.32
CA PHE A 4 1.15 -10.32 41.01
C PHE A 4 0.77 -8.88 40.73
N THR A 5 0.18 -8.17 41.67
CA THR A 5 -0.22 -6.75 41.54
C THR A 5 1.01 -5.87 41.30
N LEU A 6 2.09 -6.10 42.04
CA LEU A 6 3.34 -5.34 41.88
C LEU A 6 3.99 -5.57 40.51
N ARG A 7 3.89 -6.80 39.99
CA ARG A 7 4.42 -7.15 38.65
C ARG A 7 3.58 -6.53 37.54
N HIS A 8 2.25 -6.45 37.74
CA HIS A 8 1.34 -5.83 36.79
C HIS A 8 1.56 -4.32 36.72
N GLU A 9 1.66 -3.64 37.84
CA GLU A 9 1.96 -2.20 37.90
C GLU A 9 3.31 -1.87 37.26
N LYS A 10 4.35 -2.64 37.53
CA LYS A 10 5.67 -2.47 36.87
C LYS A 10 5.61 -2.69 35.37
N LEU A 11 4.75 -3.63 34.90
CA LEU A 11 4.57 -3.89 33.48
C LEU A 11 3.82 -2.73 32.81
N GLU A 12 2.78 -2.20 33.46
CA GLU A 12 2.03 -1.04 32.99
C GLU A 12 2.90 0.21 32.93
N GLU A 13 3.70 0.47 33.96
CA GLU A 13 4.62 1.60 34.03
C GLU A 13 5.70 1.51 32.95
N LYS A 14 6.24 0.32 32.70
CA LYS A 14 7.20 0.03 31.63
C LYS A 14 6.57 0.19 30.24
N THR A 15 5.33 -0.26 30.07
CA THR A 15 4.57 -0.11 28.84
C THR A 15 4.26 1.36 28.58
N LYS A 16 3.88 2.12 29.60
CA LYS A 16 3.62 3.55 29.55
C LYS A 16 4.89 4.35 29.24
N ALA A 17 6.03 3.97 29.79
CA ALA A 17 7.32 4.57 29.49
C ALA A 17 7.76 4.27 28.05
N LEU A 18 7.53 3.06 27.55
CA LEU A 18 7.81 2.67 26.16
C LEU A 18 6.88 3.37 25.16
N THR A 19 5.65 3.70 25.57
CA THR A 19 4.66 4.39 24.72
C THR A 19 4.66 5.90 24.88
N ALA A 20 5.25 6.45 25.92
CA ALA A 20 5.27 7.89 26.26
C ALA A 20 5.99 8.80 25.23
N GLY A 21 6.71 8.22 24.27
CA GLY A 21 7.27 8.93 23.13
C GLY A 21 6.81 8.35 21.79
N TRP A 22 5.84 7.44 21.83
CA TRP A 22 5.40 6.74 20.63
C TRP A 22 4.32 7.55 19.89
N ALA A 23 4.76 8.30 18.89
CA ALA A 23 3.86 8.85 17.90
C ALA A 23 3.89 7.93 16.68
N PRO A 24 2.76 7.50 16.11
CA PRO A 24 2.71 6.73 14.86
C PRO A 24 3.43 7.41 13.71
N THR A 25 3.53 8.74 13.80
CA THR A 25 4.20 9.62 12.85
C THR A 25 5.71 9.80 13.10
N ALA A 26 6.24 9.28 14.22
CA ALA A 26 7.68 9.33 14.46
C ALA A 26 8.43 8.42 13.47
N ASN A 27 9.63 8.83 13.10
CA ASN A 27 10.46 8.12 12.14
C ASN A 27 10.64 6.65 12.55
N SER A 28 10.42 5.75 11.60
CA SER A 28 10.53 4.29 11.74
C SER A 28 9.55 3.62 12.73
N SER A 29 8.64 4.36 13.37
CA SER A 29 7.70 3.78 14.35
C SER A 29 6.84 2.67 13.75
N LEU A 30 6.23 2.91 12.60
CA LEU A 30 5.41 1.92 11.91
C LEU A 30 6.23 0.71 11.45
N TYR A 31 7.44 0.94 10.93
CA TYR A 31 8.33 -0.15 10.55
C TYR A 31 8.70 -1.00 11.76
N ASN A 32 9.16 -0.39 12.85
CA ASN A 32 9.58 -1.10 14.05
C ASN A 32 8.45 -1.86 14.74
N ALA A 33 7.24 -1.31 14.73
CA ALA A 33 6.10 -1.91 15.41
C ALA A 33 5.35 -2.94 14.55
N MET A 34 5.30 -2.78 13.24
CA MET A 34 4.41 -3.57 12.37
C MET A 34 5.17 -4.44 11.37
N ILE A 35 6.30 -4.00 10.84
CA ILE A 35 7.04 -4.72 9.80
C ILE A 35 8.16 -5.54 10.40
N HIS A 36 9.02 -4.94 11.22
CA HIS A 36 10.17 -5.61 11.82
C HIS A 36 9.81 -6.90 12.56
N PRO A 37 8.71 -6.99 13.35
CA PRO A 37 8.34 -8.23 14.04
C PRO A 37 7.99 -9.39 13.11
N ILE A 38 7.65 -9.14 11.85
CA ILE A 38 7.19 -10.16 10.89
C ILE A 38 8.23 -10.49 9.81
N ILE A 39 9.41 -9.86 9.81
CA ILE A 39 10.42 -10.10 8.76
C ILE A 39 10.91 -11.55 8.67
N ASN A 40 10.76 -12.31 9.75
CA ASN A 40 11.14 -13.72 9.78
C ASN A 40 10.07 -14.66 9.21
N TYR A 41 8.87 -14.16 8.89
CA TYR A 41 7.85 -14.94 8.20
C TYR A 41 8.15 -15.02 6.71
N THR A 42 7.98 -16.21 6.14
CA THR A 42 8.03 -16.37 4.68
C THR A 42 6.75 -15.82 4.07
N ILE A 43 6.89 -14.80 3.22
CA ILE A 43 5.78 -14.20 2.46
C ILE A 43 6.03 -14.34 0.96
N ALA A 44 4.97 -14.53 0.19
CA ALA A 44 5.06 -14.69 -1.27
C ALA A 44 5.17 -13.34 -2.01
N GLY A 45 4.79 -12.26 -1.37
CA GLY A 45 4.79 -10.91 -1.96
C GLY A 45 4.04 -9.92 -1.09
N VAL A 46 3.95 -8.69 -1.54
CA VAL A 46 3.26 -7.60 -0.86
C VAL A 46 2.15 -7.05 -1.74
N VAL A 47 1.02 -6.80 -1.12
CA VAL A 47 -0.10 -6.05 -1.70
C VAL A 47 -0.25 -4.74 -0.94
N TRP A 48 -0.20 -3.60 -1.65
CA TRP A 48 -0.16 -2.28 -1.04
C TRP A 48 -1.28 -1.38 -1.56
N TYR A 49 -1.99 -0.74 -0.66
CA TYR A 49 -3.01 0.25 -1.02
C TYR A 49 -2.90 1.45 -0.07
N GLN A 50 -2.25 2.49 -0.50
CA GLN A 50 -1.99 3.71 0.28
C GLN A 50 -1.51 4.82 -0.67
N GLY A 51 -1.63 6.07 -0.25
CA GLY A 51 -1.13 7.24 -0.96
C GLY A 51 -1.93 8.50 -0.64
N GLU A 52 -3.16 8.36 -0.20
CA GLU A 52 -4.12 9.44 -0.01
C GLU A 52 -3.59 10.53 0.92
N ALA A 53 -3.01 10.15 2.06
CA ALA A 53 -2.42 11.08 3.03
C ALA A 53 -1.15 11.79 2.51
N ASN A 54 -0.57 11.32 1.41
CA ASN A 54 0.61 11.92 0.80
C ASN A 54 0.26 12.94 -0.30
N ASN A 55 -1.03 13.17 -0.55
CA ASN A 55 -1.47 14.06 -1.63
C ASN A 55 -0.83 15.45 -1.57
N GLU A 56 -0.70 16.04 -0.39
CA GLU A 56 -0.06 17.36 -0.21
C GLU A 56 1.47 17.32 -0.36
N ARG A 57 2.07 16.14 -0.27
CA ARG A 57 3.51 15.89 -0.41
C ARG A 57 3.80 14.94 -1.56
N HIS A 58 3.05 15.06 -2.64
CA HIS A 58 3.15 14.20 -3.80
C HIS A 58 4.54 14.18 -4.45
N GLN A 59 5.31 15.27 -4.35
CA GLN A 59 6.64 15.39 -4.95
C GLN A 59 7.63 14.35 -4.43
N ASP A 60 7.52 13.99 -3.15
CA ASP A 60 8.44 13.06 -2.49
C ASP A 60 7.95 11.60 -2.59
N TYR A 61 6.69 11.38 -3.02
CA TYR A 61 6.04 10.08 -2.91
C TYR A 61 6.78 8.97 -3.65
N GLY A 62 7.14 9.19 -4.90
CA GLY A 62 7.81 8.18 -5.73
C GLY A 62 9.14 7.72 -5.13
N VAL A 63 9.95 8.67 -4.68
CA VAL A 63 11.25 8.39 -4.05
C VAL A 63 11.08 7.62 -2.74
N MET A 64 10.12 8.05 -1.89
CA MET A 64 9.85 7.38 -0.61
C MET A 64 9.27 5.98 -0.84
N PHE A 65 8.40 5.82 -1.82
CA PHE A 65 7.77 4.54 -2.14
C PHE A 65 8.78 3.53 -2.71
N ASP A 66 9.65 3.95 -3.64
CA ASP A 66 10.76 3.13 -4.12
C ASP A 66 11.70 2.71 -2.97
N ALA A 67 12.08 3.66 -2.12
CA ALA A 67 12.94 3.40 -0.97
C ALA A 67 12.29 2.40 0.01
N MET A 68 10.99 2.52 0.28
CA MET A 68 10.24 1.59 1.13
C MET A 68 10.24 0.18 0.53
N ILE A 69 9.92 0.02 -0.76
CA ILE A 69 9.90 -1.27 -1.44
C ILE A 69 11.27 -1.95 -1.37
N ARG A 70 12.34 -1.21 -1.66
CA ARG A 70 13.73 -1.73 -1.57
C ARG A 70 14.10 -2.07 -0.13
N GLY A 71 13.73 -1.24 0.82
CA GLY A 71 13.98 -1.46 2.25
C GLY A 71 13.30 -2.75 2.74
N TRP A 72 12.04 -2.99 2.35
CA TRP A 72 11.34 -4.22 2.72
C TRP A 72 11.96 -5.45 2.06
N ARG A 73 12.27 -5.40 0.76
CA ARG A 73 12.97 -6.49 0.07
C ARG A 73 14.28 -6.86 0.77
N ASN A 74 15.00 -5.84 1.23
CA ASN A 74 16.26 -6.02 1.97
C ASN A 74 16.01 -6.67 3.34
N ALA A 75 15.02 -6.17 4.09
CA ALA A 75 14.67 -6.68 5.42
C ALA A 75 14.17 -8.14 5.38
N PHE A 76 13.37 -8.51 4.40
CA PHE A 76 12.91 -9.89 4.21
C PHE A 76 13.92 -10.80 3.49
N HIS A 77 15.08 -10.28 3.09
CA HIS A 77 16.11 -11.01 2.32
C HIS A 77 15.52 -11.71 1.08
N HIS A 78 14.50 -11.15 0.48
CA HIS A 78 13.79 -11.72 -0.66
C HIS A 78 13.35 -10.64 -1.64
N TYR A 79 13.53 -10.88 -2.94
CA TYR A 79 13.11 -9.95 -3.99
C TYR A 79 11.59 -10.06 -4.23
N LEU A 80 10.83 -9.67 -3.19
CA LEU A 80 9.38 -9.77 -3.13
C LEU A 80 8.71 -9.08 -4.31
N PRO A 81 7.75 -9.74 -4.99
CA PRO A 81 6.79 -9.05 -5.83
C PRO A 81 6.02 -8.04 -4.99
N PHE A 82 5.83 -6.85 -5.55
CA PHE A 82 5.14 -5.76 -4.88
C PHE A 82 4.06 -5.21 -5.78
N TYR A 83 2.79 -5.53 -5.47
CA TYR A 83 1.64 -5.11 -6.26
C TYR A 83 0.84 -4.06 -5.49
N PHE A 84 0.47 -2.98 -6.17
CA PHE A 84 -0.18 -1.88 -5.48
C PHE A 84 -1.32 -1.26 -6.27
N VAL A 85 -2.17 -0.56 -5.55
CA VAL A 85 -3.32 0.17 -6.10
C VAL A 85 -2.92 1.62 -6.31
N GLN A 86 -3.19 2.15 -7.49
CA GLN A 86 -3.13 3.59 -7.74
C GLN A 86 -4.23 4.27 -6.94
N ILE A 87 -3.95 5.38 -6.26
CA ILE A 87 -4.96 6.13 -5.51
C ILE A 87 -6.14 6.51 -6.42
N THR A 88 -7.32 6.37 -5.88
CA THR A 88 -8.57 6.66 -6.59
C THR A 88 -8.90 8.14 -6.60
N PRO A 89 -9.70 8.61 -7.56
CA PRO A 89 -10.24 9.96 -7.53
C PRO A 89 -11.07 10.22 -6.26
N TRP A 90 -10.90 11.41 -5.69
CA TRP A 90 -11.68 11.92 -4.58
C TRP A 90 -11.81 13.43 -4.69
N SER A 91 -13.02 13.98 -4.49
CA SER A 91 -13.30 15.42 -4.64
C SER A 91 -12.63 16.31 -3.59
N GLY A 92 -12.16 15.72 -2.48
CA GLY A 92 -11.46 16.45 -1.42
C GLY A 92 -9.95 16.63 -1.66
N TYR A 93 -9.38 16.10 -2.74
CA TYR A 93 -7.99 16.38 -3.07
C TYR A 93 -7.82 17.82 -3.57
N ALA A 94 -6.80 18.52 -3.04
CA ALA A 94 -6.46 19.85 -3.49
C ALA A 94 -5.86 19.81 -4.91
N ASP A 95 -6.35 20.67 -5.79
CA ASP A 95 -5.85 20.94 -7.12
C ASP A 95 -5.48 19.67 -7.95
N LYS A 96 -4.27 19.69 -8.53
CA LYS A 96 -3.73 18.64 -9.38
C LYS A 96 -2.87 17.61 -8.62
N ASN A 97 -2.74 17.77 -7.31
CA ASN A 97 -1.80 16.96 -6.51
C ASN A 97 -2.03 15.46 -6.65
N ALA A 98 -3.29 15.04 -6.65
CA ALA A 98 -3.61 13.62 -6.82
C ALA A 98 -3.22 13.08 -8.22
N ALA A 99 -3.25 13.93 -9.24
CA ALA A 99 -2.78 13.53 -10.57
C ALA A 99 -1.26 13.32 -10.59
N TYR A 100 -0.50 14.23 -9.97
CA TYR A 100 0.95 14.07 -9.82
C TYR A 100 1.32 12.85 -8.96
N LEU A 101 0.58 12.60 -7.87
CA LEU A 101 0.83 11.42 -7.06
C LEU A 101 0.56 10.13 -7.83
N ARG A 102 -0.52 10.06 -8.63
CA ARG A 102 -0.80 8.93 -9.52
C ARG A 102 0.29 8.72 -10.57
N GLU A 103 0.86 9.80 -11.09
CA GLU A 103 2.02 9.75 -11.99
C GLU A 103 3.23 9.13 -11.27
N GLN A 104 3.57 9.59 -10.06
CA GLN A 104 4.64 9.00 -9.26
C GLN A 104 4.42 7.50 -8.99
N GLN A 105 3.19 7.08 -8.73
CA GLN A 105 2.86 5.66 -8.58
C GLN A 105 3.09 4.88 -9.89
N ALA A 106 2.70 5.46 -11.02
CA ALA A 106 2.91 4.86 -12.34
C ALA A 106 4.41 4.74 -12.69
N ASP A 107 5.20 5.76 -12.37
CA ASP A 107 6.65 5.77 -12.58
C ASP A 107 7.35 4.69 -11.77
N VAL A 108 6.96 4.50 -10.50
CA VAL A 108 7.50 3.39 -9.67
C VAL A 108 7.16 2.03 -10.29
N ALA A 109 5.93 1.85 -10.79
CA ALA A 109 5.54 0.61 -11.45
C ALA A 109 6.31 0.36 -12.76
N ALA A 110 6.66 1.42 -13.48
CA ALA A 110 7.37 1.32 -14.76
C ALA A 110 8.88 1.10 -14.59
N THR A 111 9.47 1.66 -13.54
CA THR A 111 10.92 1.68 -13.36
C THR A 111 11.44 0.61 -12.42
N LEU A 112 10.66 0.24 -11.39
CA LEU A 112 11.09 -0.72 -10.39
C LEU A 112 10.67 -2.15 -10.78
N ARG A 113 11.64 -3.02 -10.97
CA ARG A 113 11.38 -4.43 -11.34
C ARG A 113 10.58 -5.18 -10.28
N ASN A 114 9.80 -6.15 -10.73
CA ASN A 114 8.95 -7.00 -9.89
C ASN A 114 7.94 -6.19 -9.06
N THR A 115 7.42 -5.15 -9.67
CA THR A 115 6.29 -4.35 -9.20
C THR A 115 5.18 -4.39 -10.22
N GLY A 116 3.97 -4.05 -9.78
CA GLY A 116 2.84 -3.89 -10.67
C GLY A 116 1.78 -3.01 -10.01
N MET A 117 1.08 -2.22 -10.83
CA MET A 117 0.06 -1.30 -10.38
C MET A 117 -1.29 -1.66 -10.99
N VAL A 118 -2.33 -1.71 -10.16
CA VAL A 118 -3.71 -1.79 -10.62
C VAL A 118 -4.37 -0.42 -10.52
N VAL A 119 -5.10 -0.05 -11.55
CA VAL A 119 -5.92 1.16 -11.58
C VAL A 119 -7.32 0.81 -11.05
N ALA A 120 -7.89 1.65 -10.20
CA ALA A 120 -9.20 1.46 -9.59
C ALA A 120 -10.10 2.69 -9.70
N GLY A 121 -9.75 3.67 -10.53
CA GLY A 121 -10.54 4.88 -10.72
C GLY A 121 -11.94 4.66 -11.29
N ASP A 122 -12.11 3.62 -12.09
CA ASP A 122 -13.41 3.18 -12.64
C ASP A 122 -14.29 2.45 -11.62
N LEU A 123 -13.77 2.13 -10.46
CA LEU A 123 -14.49 1.48 -9.37
C LEU A 123 -15.01 2.50 -8.33
N VAL A 124 -14.83 3.77 -8.56
CA VAL A 124 -15.33 4.84 -7.69
C VAL A 124 -16.73 5.23 -8.15
N ASN A 125 -17.70 4.99 -7.31
CA ASN A 125 -19.11 5.35 -7.53
C ASN A 125 -19.55 6.58 -6.72
N ASP A 126 -18.76 7.02 -5.76
CA ASP A 126 -18.96 8.23 -4.99
C ASP A 126 -17.61 8.98 -4.83
N LEU A 127 -17.50 10.14 -5.46
CA LEU A 127 -16.30 10.97 -5.38
C LEU A 127 -16.17 11.73 -4.06
N THR A 128 -17.20 11.74 -3.22
CA THR A 128 -17.16 12.37 -1.89
C THR A 128 -16.61 11.46 -0.81
N ASP A 129 -16.57 10.15 -1.06
CA ASP A 129 -15.97 9.16 -0.17
C ASP A 129 -14.54 8.82 -0.63
N ILE A 130 -13.57 9.11 0.24
CA ILE A 130 -12.15 8.75 0.02
C ILE A 130 -11.93 7.23 0.05
N HIS A 131 -12.90 6.46 0.57
CA HIS A 131 -12.83 5.01 0.72
C HIS A 131 -13.78 4.29 -0.25
N PRO A 132 -13.40 4.08 -1.53
CA PRO A 132 -14.26 3.41 -2.50
C PRO A 132 -14.79 2.07 -1.97
N SER A 133 -16.08 1.83 -2.11
CA SER A 133 -16.76 0.65 -1.54
C SER A 133 -16.46 -0.66 -2.28
N LEU A 134 -16.10 -0.60 -3.57
CA LEU A 134 -15.90 -1.77 -4.43
C LEU A 134 -14.54 -2.47 -4.19
N LYS A 135 -14.23 -2.77 -2.92
CA LYS A 135 -12.94 -3.37 -2.51
C LYS A 135 -12.71 -4.78 -3.06
N ARG A 136 -13.78 -5.54 -3.26
CA ARG A 136 -13.70 -6.88 -3.85
C ARG A 136 -13.08 -6.82 -5.25
N GLN A 137 -13.56 -5.92 -6.10
CA GLN A 137 -13.07 -5.76 -7.47
C GLN A 137 -11.59 -5.30 -7.50
N VAL A 138 -11.20 -4.45 -6.55
CA VAL A 138 -9.79 -4.08 -6.37
C VAL A 138 -8.95 -5.31 -6.02
N GLY A 139 -9.42 -6.13 -5.07
CA GLY A 139 -8.76 -7.39 -4.69
C GLY A 139 -8.66 -8.38 -5.85
N GLU A 140 -9.71 -8.50 -6.67
CA GLU A 140 -9.71 -9.36 -7.87
C GLU A 140 -8.65 -8.90 -8.90
N ARG A 141 -8.48 -7.60 -9.12
CA ARG A 141 -7.43 -7.05 -10.00
C ARG A 141 -6.03 -7.37 -9.49
N LEU A 142 -5.80 -7.20 -8.18
CA LEU A 142 -4.51 -7.53 -7.55
C LEU A 142 -4.23 -9.03 -7.60
N ALA A 143 -5.25 -9.88 -7.36
CA ALA A 143 -5.12 -11.33 -7.46
C ALA A 143 -4.79 -11.78 -8.88
N ASN A 144 -5.46 -11.20 -9.89
CA ASN A 144 -5.16 -11.48 -11.31
C ASN A 144 -3.73 -11.09 -11.67
N MET A 145 -3.27 -9.94 -11.20
CA MET A 145 -1.89 -9.50 -11.41
C MET A 145 -0.89 -10.48 -10.77
N ALA A 146 -1.14 -10.91 -9.54
CA ALA A 146 -0.30 -11.89 -8.85
C ALA A 146 -0.31 -13.25 -9.57
N LEU A 147 -1.49 -13.76 -9.95
CA LEU A 147 -1.62 -15.01 -10.69
C LEU A 147 -0.80 -14.98 -11.99
N LYS A 148 -0.90 -13.90 -12.74
CA LYS A 148 -0.17 -13.75 -14.00
C LYS A 148 1.34 -13.62 -13.79
N ASN A 149 1.76 -12.68 -12.93
CA ASN A 149 3.16 -12.27 -12.85
C ASN A 149 4.00 -13.13 -11.89
N SER A 150 3.42 -13.61 -10.77
CA SER A 150 4.13 -14.41 -9.77
C SER A 150 3.89 -15.90 -9.90
N TYR A 151 2.68 -16.29 -10.29
CA TYR A 151 2.31 -17.71 -10.37
C TYR A 151 2.24 -18.26 -11.80
N HIS A 152 2.46 -17.43 -12.81
CA HIS A 152 2.45 -17.78 -14.24
C HIS A 152 1.20 -18.56 -14.67
N LYS A 153 0.05 -18.22 -14.06
CA LYS A 153 -1.25 -18.80 -14.38
C LYS A 153 -2.00 -17.88 -15.33
N GLU A 154 -2.70 -18.47 -16.30
CA GLU A 154 -3.58 -17.70 -17.18
C GLU A 154 -4.78 -17.13 -16.40
N ASP A 155 -5.24 -15.96 -16.81
CA ASP A 155 -6.37 -15.26 -16.21
C ASP A 155 -7.64 -16.13 -16.24
N LYS A 156 -8.00 -16.72 -15.10
CA LYS A 156 -9.29 -17.44 -14.94
C LYS A 156 -10.39 -16.57 -14.32
N ILE A 157 -10.06 -15.38 -13.85
CA ILE A 157 -10.99 -14.44 -13.25
C ILE A 157 -11.19 -13.30 -14.25
N GLY A 158 -12.38 -13.23 -14.83
CA GLY A 158 -12.84 -12.35 -15.89
C GLY A 158 -11.98 -11.14 -16.22
N ARG A 159 -11.64 -11.01 -17.49
CA ARG A 159 -10.91 -9.87 -18.02
C ARG A 159 -11.64 -8.57 -17.71
N ALA A 160 -11.19 -7.82 -16.72
CA ALA A 160 -11.34 -6.38 -16.76
C ALA A 160 -10.34 -5.88 -17.81
N SER A 161 -10.73 -5.91 -19.08
CA SER A 161 -9.87 -5.46 -20.15
C SER A 161 -9.80 -3.94 -20.11
N CYS A 162 -8.65 -3.38 -19.74
CA CYS A 162 -8.31 -2.00 -20.05
C CYS A 162 -8.20 -1.72 -21.58
N ARG A 163 -8.73 -2.59 -22.42
CA ARG A 163 -8.56 -2.53 -23.88
C ARG A 163 -9.79 -2.16 -24.67
N GLU A 164 -10.90 -1.84 -24.01
CA GLU A 164 -12.12 -1.47 -24.73
C GLU A 164 -12.61 -0.10 -24.31
N ARG A 165 -12.02 0.94 -24.86
CA ARG A 165 -12.71 2.18 -25.24
C ARG A 165 -11.75 3.22 -25.86
N VAL A 166 -11.14 2.85 -26.94
CA VAL A 166 -10.74 3.85 -27.95
C VAL A 166 -11.23 3.33 -29.30
N SER A 167 -12.52 3.40 -29.51
CA SER A 167 -13.14 3.37 -30.83
C SER A 167 -14.58 3.86 -30.68
N SER A 168 -14.75 5.18 -30.68
CA SER A 168 -15.97 5.77 -31.19
C SER A 168 -15.56 6.66 -32.33
N PRO A 169 -15.95 6.36 -33.54
CA PRO A 169 -15.88 7.31 -34.63
C PRO A 169 -17.02 8.31 -34.47
N VAL A 170 -16.67 9.59 -34.64
CA VAL A 170 -17.46 10.76 -35.09
C VAL A 170 -18.89 10.85 -34.62
#